data_2f5b2a727299d27b0ad3d70657e1f1b4
#
_entry.id   2f5b2a727299d27b0ad3d70657e1f1b4
#
_cell.length_a   1.000
_cell.length_b   1.000
_cell.length_c   1.000
_cell.angle_alpha   90.00
_cell.angle_beta   90.00
_cell.angle_gamma   90.00
#
_symmetry.space_group_name_H-M   'P 1'
#
loop_
_entity.id
_entity.type
_entity.pdbx_description
1 polymer ?
#
loop_
_entity_poly.entity_id
_entity_poly.type
_entity_poly.pdbx_seq_one_letter_code
_entity_poly.pdbx_strand_id
1 'polypeptide(L)'
;EVPESALYGVQTLRGIENFRISKFHLNEYPLFIQALAITKMGAVVANRKLDLLTEEQADAILKACKEVLEGKHHEQFPVDMIQGGAGTTTNMNVNEVIANRALELMGHRRGEYQYCSPNDHVNRSQSTNDAYPTAIHIGLYYTHLKLVKHFGELIASFR
;
A
#
# COMPACT_ATOMS: atom_id res chain seq x y z
N GLU A 1 13.85 -17.28 2.46
CA GLU A 1 13.24 -16.84 3.73
C GLU A 1 13.05 -15.33 3.69
N VAL A 2 11.97 -14.83 4.28
CA VAL A 2 11.74 -13.38 4.39
C VAL A 2 12.71 -12.81 5.43
N PRO A 3 13.41 -11.69 5.16
CA PRO A 3 14.30 -11.07 6.14
C PRO A 3 13.54 -10.71 7.43
N GLU A 4 14.14 -10.92 8.58
CA GLU A 4 13.51 -10.67 9.88
C GLU A 4 13.15 -9.18 10.08
N SER A 5 13.91 -8.28 9.45
CA SER A 5 13.66 -6.83 9.46
C SER A 5 12.51 -6.41 8.54
N ALA A 6 12.07 -7.26 7.60
CA ALA A 6 11.05 -6.89 6.62
C ALA A 6 9.66 -6.83 7.22
N LEU A 7 8.89 -5.80 6.85
CA LEU A 7 7.45 -5.74 7.06
C LEU A 7 6.67 -6.46 5.97
N TYR A 8 7.24 -6.60 4.78
CA TYR A 8 6.61 -7.42 3.73
C TYR A 8 6.72 -8.91 4.04
N GLY A 9 5.91 -9.71 3.37
CA GLY A 9 5.83 -11.15 3.58
C GLY A 9 6.28 -11.97 2.36
N VAL A 10 5.87 -13.22 2.35
CA VAL A 10 6.29 -14.22 1.36
C VAL A 10 5.77 -13.91 -0.04
N GLN A 11 4.61 -13.30 -0.20
CA GLN A 11 4.07 -12.98 -1.53
C GLN A 11 4.89 -11.86 -2.18
N THR A 12 5.28 -10.86 -1.41
CA THR A 12 6.20 -9.82 -1.86
C THR A 12 7.55 -10.41 -2.25
N LEU A 13 8.14 -11.27 -1.42
CA LEU A 13 9.40 -11.91 -1.73
C LEU A 13 9.33 -12.70 -3.04
N ARG A 14 8.28 -13.49 -3.24
CA ARG A 14 8.04 -14.21 -4.51
C ARG A 14 7.89 -13.24 -5.69
N GLY A 15 7.23 -12.10 -5.48
CA GLY A 15 7.12 -11.05 -6.49
C GLY A 15 8.48 -10.49 -6.89
N ILE A 16 9.35 -10.20 -5.92
CA ILE A 16 10.71 -9.72 -6.16
C ILE A 16 11.56 -10.76 -6.94
N GLU A 17 11.39 -12.04 -6.60
CA GLU A 17 12.14 -13.12 -7.27
C GLU A 17 11.66 -13.36 -8.70
N ASN A 18 10.34 -13.29 -8.94
CA ASN A 18 9.72 -13.61 -10.23
C ASN A 18 9.76 -12.45 -11.23
N PHE A 19 9.72 -11.21 -10.75
CA PHE A 19 9.59 -10.01 -11.60
C PHE A 19 10.79 -9.07 -11.37
N ARG A 20 11.90 -9.34 -12.02
CA ARG A 20 13.08 -8.46 -12.13
C ARG A 20 13.17 -7.95 -13.56
N ILE A 21 12.20 -7.15 -13.97
CA ILE A 21 11.98 -6.77 -15.37
C ILE A 21 12.51 -5.38 -15.65
N SER A 22 12.28 -4.43 -14.74
CA SER A 22 12.69 -3.05 -14.92
C SER A 22 13.68 -2.60 -13.82
N LYS A 23 14.12 -1.34 -13.93
CA LYS A 23 14.91 -0.67 -12.88
C LYS A 23 14.04 0.16 -11.93
N PHE A 24 12.73 0.17 -12.15
CA PHE A 24 11.78 0.99 -11.43
C PHE A 24 11.06 0.16 -10.37
N HIS A 25 11.21 0.55 -9.11
CA HIS A 25 10.58 -0.13 -7.99
C HIS A 25 9.51 0.76 -7.35
N LEU A 26 8.54 0.15 -6.70
CA LEU A 26 7.40 0.87 -6.11
C LEU A 26 7.84 1.91 -5.08
N ASN A 27 8.90 1.67 -4.32
CA ASN A 27 9.45 2.60 -3.32
C ASN A 27 9.96 3.93 -3.91
N GLU A 28 10.15 4.01 -5.22
CA GLU A 28 10.52 5.24 -5.93
C GLU A 28 9.30 6.15 -6.21
N TYR A 29 8.08 5.65 -5.97
CA TYR A 29 6.83 6.35 -6.25
C TYR A 29 6.02 6.65 -4.98
N PRO A 30 6.48 7.57 -4.11
CA PRO A 30 5.86 7.80 -2.80
C PRO A 30 4.40 8.21 -2.89
N LEU A 31 3.98 9.00 -3.87
CA LEU A 31 2.58 9.37 -4.06
C LEU A 31 1.69 8.18 -4.41
N PHE A 32 2.23 7.18 -5.10
CA PHE A 32 1.47 5.98 -5.42
C PHE A 32 1.34 5.07 -4.18
N ILE A 33 2.40 4.92 -3.38
CA ILE A 33 2.33 4.21 -2.09
C ILE A 33 1.30 4.87 -1.17
N GLN A 34 1.31 6.19 -1.07
CA GLN A 34 0.33 6.94 -0.29
C GLN A 34 -1.10 6.72 -0.80
N ALA A 35 -1.30 6.71 -2.12
CA ALA A 35 -2.59 6.44 -2.73
C ALA A 35 -3.10 5.01 -2.44
N LEU A 36 -2.19 4.02 -2.43
CA LEU A 36 -2.50 2.65 -2.01
C LEU A 36 -2.94 2.62 -0.54
N ALA A 37 -2.24 3.31 0.35
CA ALA A 37 -2.62 3.42 1.75
C ALA A 37 -3.99 4.09 1.92
N ILE A 38 -4.28 5.17 1.21
CA ILE A 38 -5.59 5.84 1.22
C ILE A 38 -6.70 4.88 0.78
N THR A 39 -6.48 4.10 -0.26
CA THR A 39 -7.44 3.10 -0.74
C THR A 39 -7.74 2.07 0.35
N LYS A 40 -6.70 1.54 1.03
CA LYS A 40 -6.86 0.61 2.15
C LYS A 40 -7.59 1.24 3.33
N MET A 41 -7.29 2.48 3.68
CA MET A 41 -8.02 3.20 4.73
C MET A 41 -9.53 3.30 4.43
N GLY A 42 -9.89 3.62 3.19
CA GLY A 42 -11.30 3.68 2.75
C GLY A 42 -12.01 2.33 2.93
N ALA A 43 -11.37 1.24 2.50
CA ALA A 43 -11.89 -0.11 2.64
C ALA A 43 -12.05 -0.53 4.11
N VAL A 44 -11.06 -0.23 4.95
CA VAL A 44 -11.12 -0.54 6.40
C VAL A 44 -12.27 0.20 7.08
N VAL A 45 -12.45 1.50 6.79
CA VAL A 45 -13.57 2.28 7.34
C VAL A 45 -14.92 1.70 6.93
N ALA A 46 -15.06 1.25 5.67
CA ALA A 46 -16.28 0.62 5.19
C ALA A 46 -16.53 -0.74 5.87
N ASN A 47 -15.50 -1.60 5.92
CA ASN A 47 -15.59 -2.93 6.53
C ASN A 47 -15.87 -2.86 8.05
N ARG A 48 -15.29 -1.88 8.75
CA ARG A 48 -15.59 -1.60 10.16
C ARG A 48 -17.07 -1.27 10.39
N LYS A 49 -17.65 -0.41 9.54
CA LYS A 49 -19.08 -0.04 9.62
C LYS A 49 -20.03 -1.20 9.33
N LEU A 50 -19.54 -2.24 8.65
CA LEU A 50 -20.28 -3.45 8.31
C LEU A 50 -19.98 -4.61 9.27
N ASP A 51 -19.30 -4.36 10.40
CA ASP A 51 -18.89 -5.35 11.39
C ASP A 51 -18.08 -6.53 10.79
N LEU A 52 -17.34 -6.28 9.68
CA LEU A 52 -16.48 -7.26 9.04
C LEU A 52 -15.04 -7.28 9.57
N LEU A 53 -14.67 -6.27 10.36
CA LEU A 53 -13.42 -6.16 11.11
C LEU A 53 -13.75 -5.80 12.55
N THR A 54 -12.95 -6.32 13.49
CA THR A 54 -13.04 -5.87 14.88
C THR A 54 -12.52 -4.43 15.02
N GLU A 55 -12.93 -3.73 16.08
CA GLU A 55 -12.43 -2.38 16.38
C GLU A 55 -10.91 -2.35 16.48
N GLU A 56 -10.32 -3.34 17.18
CA GLU A 56 -8.88 -3.46 17.36
C GLU A 56 -8.15 -3.63 16.02
N GLN A 57 -8.63 -4.53 15.14
CA GLN A 57 -8.06 -4.74 13.81
C GLN A 57 -8.16 -3.48 12.96
N ALA A 58 -9.34 -2.85 12.92
CA ALA A 58 -9.56 -1.65 12.14
C ALA A 58 -8.66 -0.50 12.60
N ASP A 59 -8.54 -0.26 13.91
CA ASP A 59 -7.69 0.79 14.46
C ASP A 59 -6.21 0.53 14.19
N ALA A 60 -5.73 -0.71 14.33
CA ALA A 60 -4.35 -1.07 14.04
C ALA A 60 -4.02 -0.90 12.55
N ILE A 61 -4.89 -1.37 11.65
CA ILE A 61 -4.72 -1.21 10.20
C ILE A 61 -4.74 0.27 9.81
N LEU A 62 -5.66 1.07 10.35
CA LEU A 62 -5.72 2.52 10.08
C LEU A 62 -4.47 3.25 10.57
N LYS A 63 -3.92 2.88 11.73
CA LYS A 63 -2.65 3.44 12.23
C LYS A 63 -1.48 3.07 11.33
N ALA A 64 -1.38 1.81 10.91
CA ALA A 64 -0.35 1.37 9.96
C ALA A 64 -0.45 2.11 8.62
N CYS A 65 -1.65 2.26 8.07
CA CYS A 65 -1.88 3.04 6.85
C CYS A 65 -1.47 4.51 7.02
N LYS A 66 -1.73 5.14 8.16
CA LYS A 66 -1.30 6.52 8.45
C LYS A 66 0.21 6.66 8.47
N GLU A 67 0.93 5.72 9.07
CA GLU A 67 2.39 5.71 9.04
C GLU A 67 2.93 5.67 7.60
N VAL A 68 2.35 4.83 6.74
CA VAL A 68 2.70 4.76 5.31
C VAL A 68 2.36 6.07 4.59
N LEU A 69 1.20 6.67 4.89
CA LEU A 69 0.79 7.97 4.32
C LEU A 69 1.73 9.11 4.73
N GLU A 70 2.29 9.05 5.93
CA GLU A 70 3.30 9.99 6.44
C GLU A 70 4.70 9.78 5.85
N GLY A 71 4.88 8.79 4.98
CA GLY A 71 6.15 8.48 4.33
C GLY A 71 7.02 7.48 5.09
N LYS A 72 6.53 6.87 6.17
CA LYS A 72 7.24 5.81 6.88
C LYS A 72 7.13 4.48 6.13
N HIS A 73 8.15 3.64 6.30
CA HIS A 73 8.19 2.28 5.75
C HIS A 73 8.19 2.20 4.21
N HIS A 74 8.48 3.29 3.49
CA HIS A 74 8.47 3.28 2.02
C HIS A 74 9.54 2.35 1.43
N GLU A 75 10.61 2.08 2.14
CA GLU A 75 11.63 1.09 1.78
C GLU A 75 11.10 -0.36 1.78
N GLN A 76 9.94 -0.61 2.40
CA GLN A 76 9.29 -1.92 2.46
C GLN A 76 8.46 -2.25 1.20
N PHE A 77 8.56 -1.42 0.14
CA PHE A 77 7.86 -1.60 -1.14
C PHE A 77 8.85 -1.84 -2.29
N PRO A 78 9.62 -2.94 -2.26
CA PRO A 78 10.71 -3.19 -3.21
C PRO A 78 10.29 -3.85 -4.52
N VAL A 79 8.99 -4.05 -4.76
CA VAL A 79 8.50 -4.76 -5.96
C VAL A 79 8.70 -3.94 -7.22
N ASP A 80 8.99 -4.63 -8.33
CA ASP A 80 9.10 -4.03 -9.65
C ASP A 80 7.76 -3.42 -10.10
N MET A 81 7.79 -2.28 -10.78
CA MET A 81 6.60 -1.64 -11.33
C MET A 81 5.98 -2.44 -12.47
N ILE A 82 6.77 -3.25 -13.17
CA ILE A 82 6.29 -4.18 -14.20
C ILE A 82 6.11 -5.55 -13.58
N GLN A 83 4.88 -6.04 -13.61
CA GLN A 83 4.49 -7.30 -12.98
C GLN A 83 3.37 -7.98 -13.77
N GLY A 84 3.14 -9.27 -13.52
CA GLY A 84 2.03 -10.00 -14.11
C GLY A 84 0.68 -9.62 -13.50
N GLY A 85 -0.39 -9.72 -14.30
CA GLY A 85 -1.76 -9.44 -13.86
C GLY A 85 -2.05 -7.94 -13.72
N ALA A 86 -3.09 -7.63 -12.96
CA ALA A 86 -3.59 -6.26 -12.76
C ALA A 86 -3.06 -5.62 -11.46
N GLY A 87 -1.75 -5.73 -11.20
CA GLY A 87 -1.13 -5.14 -10.00
C GLY A 87 -1.17 -6.03 -8.75
N THR A 88 -1.30 -7.35 -8.92
CA THR A 88 -1.43 -8.29 -7.80
C THR A 88 -0.21 -8.26 -6.87
N THR A 89 1.00 -8.20 -7.41
CA THR A 89 2.22 -8.13 -6.61
C THR A 89 2.27 -6.87 -5.76
N THR A 90 1.94 -5.72 -6.34
CA THR A 90 1.85 -4.45 -5.61
C THR A 90 0.78 -4.49 -4.52
N ASN A 91 -0.43 -4.98 -4.84
CA ASN A 91 -1.50 -5.07 -3.86
C ASN A 91 -1.14 -5.99 -2.69
N MET A 92 -0.49 -7.12 -2.96
CA MET A 92 -0.03 -8.03 -1.90
C MET A 92 1.09 -7.42 -1.06
N ASN A 93 2.03 -6.70 -1.69
CA ASN A 93 3.08 -6.00 -0.95
C ASN A 93 2.47 -5.02 0.06
N VAL A 94 1.52 -4.20 -0.37
CA VAL A 94 0.83 -3.25 0.51
C VAL A 94 0.07 -3.98 1.62
N ASN A 95 -0.65 -5.06 1.29
CA ASN A 95 -1.40 -5.84 2.27
C ASN A 95 -0.47 -6.43 3.35
N GLU A 96 0.66 -7.00 2.94
CA GLU A 96 1.62 -7.63 3.85
C GLU A 96 2.31 -6.60 4.77
N VAL A 97 2.76 -5.47 4.22
CA VAL A 97 3.38 -4.39 5.00
C VAL A 97 2.40 -3.85 6.04
N ILE A 98 1.18 -3.53 5.63
CA ILE A 98 0.16 -2.99 6.54
C ILE A 98 -0.24 -4.04 7.59
N ALA A 99 -0.42 -5.32 7.21
CA ALA A 99 -0.80 -6.37 8.14
C ALA A 99 0.28 -6.60 9.20
N ASN A 100 1.56 -6.73 8.79
CA ASN A 100 2.65 -6.94 9.73
C ASN A 100 2.86 -5.72 10.64
N ARG A 101 2.71 -4.49 10.12
CA ARG A 101 2.76 -3.30 10.96
C ARG A 101 1.59 -3.22 11.93
N ALA A 102 0.38 -3.58 11.50
CA ALA A 102 -0.79 -3.65 12.37
C ALA A 102 -0.60 -4.70 13.48
N LEU A 103 -0.03 -5.87 13.17
CA LEU A 103 0.32 -6.89 14.18
C LEU A 103 1.26 -6.32 15.24
N GLU A 104 2.33 -5.61 14.86
CA GLU A 104 3.22 -4.96 15.82
C GLU A 104 2.48 -3.95 16.71
N LEU A 105 1.59 -3.14 16.13
CA LEU A 105 0.79 -2.15 16.86
C LEU A 105 -0.22 -2.79 17.84
N MET A 106 -0.61 -4.04 17.59
CA MET A 106 -1.44 -4.88 18.48
C MET A 106 -0.62 -5.68 19.50
N GLY A 107 0.74 -5.58 19.47
CA GLY A 107 1.62 -6.33 20.36
C GLY A 107 1.91 -7.77 19.93
N HIS A 108 1.62 -8.11 18.67
CA HIS A 108 1.90 -9.41 18.08
C HIS A 108 3.19 -9.42 17.24
N ARG A 109 3.69 -10.61 16.94
CA ARG A 109 4.84 -10.78 16.04
C ARG A 109 4.36 -10.74 14.59
N ARG A 110 5.24 -10.27 13.72
CA ARG A 110 5.04 -10.35 12.27
C ARG A 110 4.74 -11.80 11.85
N GLY A 111 3.81 -11.98 10.92
CA GLY A 111 3.41 -13.30 10.46
C GLY A 111 2.35 -14.01 11.32
N GLU A 112 1.95 -13.47 12.47
CA GLU A 112 0.86 -14.03 13.27
C GLU A 112 -0.51 -13.66 12.65
N TYR A 113 -0.72 -14.08 11.41
CA TYR A 113 -1.85 -13.69 10.54
C TYR A 113 -3.22 -14.15 11.05
N GLN A 114 -3.29 -14.99 12.07
CA GLN A 114 -4.54 -15.31 12.76
C GLN A 114 -5.16 -14.07 13.43
N TYR A 115 -4.37 -13.06 13.79
CA TYR A 115 -4.84 -11.82 14.41
C TYR A 115 -5.06 -10.71 13.37
N CYS A 116 -4.16 -10.56 12.40
CA CYS A 116 -4.32 -9.60 11.29
C CYS A 116 -3.71 -10.17 10.01
N SER A 117 -4.57 -10.71 9.13
CA SER A 117 -4.19 -11.31 7.85
C SER A 117 -4.13 -10.27 6.74
N PRO A 118 -3.12 -10.33 5.85
CA PRO A 118 -3.06 -9.51 4.64
C PRO A 118 -4.30 -9.66 3.76
N ASN A 119 -4.82 -10.89 3.59
CA ASN A 119 -5.95 -11.19 2.72
C ASN A 119 -7.29 -10.99 3.41
N ASP A 120 -7.47 -11.59 4.60
CA ASP A 120 -8.78 -11.69 5.24
C ASP A 120 -9.18 -10.42 6.00
N HIS A 121 -8.20 -9.56 6.34
CA HIS A 121 -8.43 -8.32 7.08
C HIS A 121 -8.04 -7.09 6.28
N VAL A 122 -6.77 -6.91 5.87
CA VAL A 122 -6.33 -5.71 5.14
C VAL A 122 -6.97 -5.64 3.76
N ASN A 123 -7.09 -6.77 3.05
CA ASN A 123 -7.72 -6.85 1.72
C ASN A 123 -9.20 -7.23 1.76
N ARG A 124 -9.82 -7.24 2.93
CA ARG A 124 -11.24 -7.61 3.09
C ARG A 124 -12.14 -6.86 2.13
N SER A 125 -13.03 -7.59 1.44
CA SER A 125 -14.01 -7.06 0.49
C SER A 125 -13.40 -6.33 -0.72
N GLN A 126 -12.13 -6.57 -1.05
CA GLN A 126 -11.44 -5.93 -2.16
C GLN A 126 -10.93 -6.95 -3.17
N SER A 127 -11.06 -6.61 -4.46
CA SER A 127 -10.29 -7.22 -5.53
C SER A 127 -9.07 -6.36 -5.86
N THR A 128 -7.98 -6.95 -6.33
CA THR A 128 -6.86 -6.19 -6.91
C THR A 128 -7.35 -5.34 -8.09
N ASN A 129 -8.34 -5.84 -8.86
CA ASN A 129 -8.87 -5.16 -10.03
C ASN A 129 -9.65 -3.88 -9.71
N ASP A 130 -10.01 -3.64 -8.47
CA ASP A 130 -10.60 -2.37 -8.00
C ASP A 130 -9.63 -1.55 -7.15
N ALA A 131 -8.92 -2.16 -6.21
CA ALA A 131 -8.01 -1.47 -5.30
C ALA A 131 -6.81 -0.83 -6.02
N TYR A 132 -6.18 -1.57 -6.95
CA TYR A 132 -5.01 -1.11 -7.67
C TYR A 132 -5.31 0.06 -8.62
N PRO A 133 -6.30 -0.01 -9.53
CA PRO A 133 -6.63 1.12 -10.39
C PRO A 133 -7.18 2.32 -9.61
N THR A 134 -7.90 2.12 -8.52
CA THR A 134 -8.33 3.21 -7.63
C THR A 134 -7.13 3.97 -7.09
N ALA A 135 -6.12 3.27 -6.60
CA ALA A 135 -4.89 3.87 -6.12
C ALA A 135 -4.12 4.60 -7.25
N ILE A 136 -4.09 4.04 -8.47
CA ILE A 136 -3.52 4.73 -9.64
C ILE A 136 -4.23 6.07 -9.87
N HIS A 137 -5.56 6.10 -9.89
CA HIS A 137 -6.32 7.34 -10.11
C HIS A 137 -6.05 8.37 -9.02
N ILE A 138 -6.02 7.96 -7.74
CA ILE A 138 -5.67 8.85 -6.62
C ILE A 138 -4.24 9.39 -6.77
N GLY A 139 -3.26 8.54 -7.06
CA GLY A 139 -1.87 8.92 -7.25
C GLY A 139 -1.68 9.87 -8.44
N LEU A 140 -2.36 9.61 -9.56
CA LEU A 140 -2.38 10.51 -10.73
C LEU A 140 -2.99 11.86 -10.39
N TYR A 141 -4.08 11.89 -9.63
CA TYR A 141 -4.68 13.14 -9.19
C TYR A 141 -3.69 14.02 -8.42
N TYR A 142 -3.00 13.48 -7.41
CA TYR A 142 -2.01 14.24 -6.66
C TYR A 142 -0.79 14.64 -7.50
N THR A 143 -0.36 13.78 -8.42
CA THR A 143 0.71 14.11 -9.37
C THR A 143 0.29 15.23 -10.32
N HIS A 144 -0.95 15.19 -10.80
CA HIS A 144 -1.51 16.23 -11.67
C HIS A 144 -1.55 17.60 -10.98
N LEU A 145 -1.92 17.66 -9.70
CA LEU A 145 -1.92 18.94 -8.97
C LEU A 145 -0.52 19.59 -8.94
N LYS A 146 0.55 18.80 -8.78
CA LYS A 146 1.93 19.31 -8.85
C LYS A 146 2.26 19.82 -10.25
N LEU A 147 1.88 19.09 -11.28
CA LEU A 147 2.11 19.47 -12.67
C LEU A 147 1.41 20.80 -13.01
N VAL A 148 0.15 20.96 -12.62
CA VAL A 148 -0.63 22.21 -12.85
C VAL A 148 0.04 23.40 -12.16
N LYS A 149 0.57 23.22 -10.96
CA LYS A 149 1.31 24.27 -10.26
C LYS A 149 2.54 24.73 -11.09
N HIS A 150 3.35 23.78 -11.57
CA HIS A 150 4.54 24.09 -12.38
C HIS A 150 4.18 24.74 -13.72
N PHE A 151 3.06 24.36 -14.34
CA PHE A 151 2.56 25.07 -15.52
C PHE A 151 2.19 26.52 -15.20
N GLY A 152 1.58 26.78 -14.04
CA GLY A 152 1.32 28.15 -13.57
C GLY A 152 2.59 28.99 -13.44
N GLU A 153 3.65 28.43 -12.86
CA GLU A 153 4.96 29.05 -12.72
C GLU A 153 5.60 29.33 -14.10
N LEU A 154 5.52 28.36 -15.02
CA LEU A 154 6.01 28.52 -16.39
C LEU A 154 5.27 29.63 -17.14
N ILE A 155 3.94 29.69 -17.09
CA ILE A 155 3.13 30.74 -17.70
C ILE A 155 3.51 32.13 -17.17
N ALA A 156 3.74 32.23 -15.84
CA ALA A 156 4.16 33.49 -15.23
C ALA A 156 5.53 33.96 -15.73
N SER A 157 6.42 33.03 -16.08
CA SER A 157 7.76 33.32 -16.59
C SER A 157 7.75 33.84 -18.04
N PHE A 158 6.67 33.61 -18.82
CA PHE A 158 6.50 34.10 -20.17
C PHE A 158 5.76 35.46 -20.26
N ARG A 159 5.28 35.99 -19.15
CA ARG A 159 4.62 37.31 -19.04
C ARG A 159 5.56 38.37 -18.53
#